data_18f72ec103d157d320ec354dec8b3211
#
_entry.id   18f72ec103d157d320ec354dec8b3211
#
_cell.length_a   1.000
_cell.length_b   1.000
_cell.length_c   1.000
_cell.angle_alpha   90.00
_cell.angle_beta   90.00
_cell.angle_gamma   90.00
#
_symmetry.space_group_name_H-M   'P 1'
#
loop_
_entity.id
_entity.type
_entity.pdbx_description
1 polymer ?
#
loop_
_entity_poly.entity_id
_entity_poly.type
_entity_poly.pdbx_seq_one_letter_code
_entity_poly.pdbx_strand_id
1 'polypeptide(L)'
;MFVIDGESWPPRLHGTGTEDYFNFAWGFRQEKCRPEYGITYLDKKETDITQTDGRFTVYRFHLTDPITFEKSLHASIEHGHANDCEAYYRSVAYWYGRKLS
;
A
#
# COMPACT_ATOMS: atom_id res chain seq x y z
N MET A 1 -3.86 -5.83 -1.34
CA MET A 1 -4.73 -6.99 -1.11
C MET A 1 -4.60 -7.44 0.33
N PHE A 2 -5.71 -7.84 0.96
CA PHE A 2 -5.73 -8.32 2.34
C PHE A 2 -6.46 -9.66 2.38
N VAL A 3 -5.76 -10.70 2.84
CA VAL A 3 -6.38 -12.00 3.12
C VAL A 3 -6.62 -12.09 4.62
N ILE A 4 -7.88 -12.12 5.01
CA ILE A 4 -8.32 -12.04 6.41
C ILE A 4 -8.74 -13.43 6.88
N ASP A 5 -8.19 -13.86 8.02
CA ASP A 5 -8.55 -15.13 8.69
C ASP A 5 -8.50 -16.37 7.78
N GLY A 6 -7.57 -16.37 6.81
CA GLY A 6 -7.40 -17.48 5.89
C GLY A 6 -8.51 -17.65 4.85
N GLU A 7 -9.23 -16.57 4.53
CA GLU A 7 -10.28 -16.61 3.51
C GLU A 7 -9.77 -17.12 2.15
N SER A 8 -10.66 -17.66 1.35
CA SER A 8 -10.32 -18.20 0.03
C SER A 8 -10.06 -17.09 -0.98
N TRP A 9 -9.34 -17.43 -2.03
CA TRP A 9 -9.11 -16.56 -3.18
C TRP A 9 -10.39 -16.42 -4.04
N PRO A 10 -10.73 -15.22 -4.59
CA PRO A 10 -10.09 -13.93 -4.31
C PRO A 10 -10.54 -13.36 -2.95
N PRO A 11 -9.66 -12.61 -2.25
CA PRO A 11 -10.03 -12.03 -0.97
C PRO A 11 -11.07 -10.89 -1.16
N ARG A 12 -11.87 -10.66 -0.14
CA ARG A 12 -12.91 -9.61 -0.17
C ARG A 12 -12.34 -8.20 -0.31
N LEU A 13 -11.17 -7.96 0.28
CA LEU A 13 -10.49 -6.67 0.21
C LEU A 13 -9.27 -6.75 -0.70
N HIS A 14 -9.45 -6.31 -1.92
CA HIS A 14 -8.39 -6.19 -2.89
C HIS A 14 -8.57 -4.93 -3.73
N GLY A 15 -7.47 -4.45 -4.25
CA GLY A 15 -7.40 -3.32 -5.15
C GLY A 15 -6.42 -3.61 -6.28
N THR A 16 -6.03 -2.59 -6.97
CA THR A 16 -5.04 -2.61 -8.03
C THR A 16 -3.69 -2.10 -7.51
N GLY A 17 -2.91 -1.38 -8.25
CA GLY A 17 -1.54 -1.01 -7.96
C GLY A 17 -1.23 -0.34 -6.60
N THR A 18 0.05 -0.14 -6.36
CA THR A 18 0.56 0.47 -5.13
C THR A 18 0.00 1.87 -4.90
N GLU A 19 -0.03 2.71 -5.95
CA GLU A 19 -0.53 4.07 -5.85
C GLU A 19 -2.00 4.13 -5.43
N ASP A 20 -2.83 3.23 -5.95
CA ASP A 20 -4.26 3.17 -5.61
C ASP A 20 -4.46 2.85 -4.13
N TYR A 21 -3.67 1.93 -3.59
CA TYR A 21 -3.73 1.61 -2.16
C TYR A 21 -3.43 2.83 -1.28
N PHE A 22 -2.48 3.66 -1.67
CA PHE A 22 -2.12 4.88 -0.93
C PHE A 22 -2.98 6.11 -1.28
N ASN A 23 -4.12 5.92 -1.96
CA ASN A 23 -5.08 6.95 -2.36
C ASN A 23 -4.54 7.95 -3.41
N PHE A 24 -3.72 7.46 -4.30
CA PHE A 24 -3.27 8.19 -5.49
C PHE A 24 -3.73 7.45 -6.74
N ALA A 25 -3.64 8.08 -7.88
CA ALA A 25 -4.03 7.49 -9.15
C ALA A 25 -2.97 7.79 -10.22
N TRP A 26 -2.68 6.80 -11.03
CA TRP A 26 -1.72 6.94 -12.13
C TRP A 26 -0.33 7.38 -11.66
N GLY A 27 0.16 6.73 -10.58
CA GLY A 27 1.46 6.99 -9.97
C GLY A 27 1.46 8.12 -8.94
N PHE A 28 2.62 8.37 -8.38
CA PHE A 28 2.87 9.41 -7.39
C PHE A 28 3.39 10.67 -8.10
N ARG A 29 2.68 11.77 -7.97
CA ARG A 29 2.98 12.99 -8.74
C ARG A 29 3.67 14.07 -7.95
N GLN A 30 3.33 14.22 -6.68
CA GLN A 30 3.85 15.26 -5.81
C GLN A 30 3.80 14.82 -4.35
N GLU A 31 4.69 15.36 -3.54
CA GLU A 31 4.63 15.20 -2.09
C GLU A 31 3.34 15.82 -1.55
N LYS A 32 2.64 15.08 -0.71
CA LYS A 32 1.38 15.51 -0.12
C LYS A 32 1.11 14.72 1.13
N CYS A 33 0.90 15.40 2.24
CA CYS A 33 0.58 14.78 3.52
C CYS A 33 -0.85 15.08 3.93
N ARG A 34 -1.58 14.05 4.28
CA ARG A 34 -2.92 14.06 4.85
C ARG A 34 -2.90 13.30 6.18
N PRO A 35 -3.93 13.45 7.05
CA PRO A 35 -3.96 12.75 8.34
C PRO A 35 -3.82 11.24 8.24
N GLU A 36 -4.43 10.60 7.24
CA GLU A 36 -4.48 9.15 7.12
C GLU A 36 -3.64 8.59 5.96
N TYR A 37 -3.16 9.42 5.04
CA TYR A 37 -2.32 8.96 3.92
C TYR A 37 -1.44 10.11 3.38
N GLY A 38 -0.38 9.76 2.69
CA GLY A 38 0.45 10.76 2.06
C GLY A 38 1.73 10.23 1.44
N ILE A 39 2.43 11.15 0.80
CA ILE A 39 3.76 10.99 0.22
C ILE A 39 4.69 11.93 0.95
N THR A 40 5.62 11.41 1.74
CA THR A 40 6.58 12.21 2.50
C THR A 40 7.88 12.45 1.76
N TYR A 41 8.16 11.65 0.76
CA TYR A 41 9.33 11.78 -0.09
C TYR A 41 9.01 11.28 -1.49
N LEU A 42 9.41 12.04 -2.49
CA LEU A 42 9.26 11.68 -3.88
C LEU A 42 10.47 12.20 -4.67
N ASP A 43 11.27 11.27 -5.18
CA ASP A 43 12.38 11.54 -6.10
C ASP A 43 12.09 10.80 -7.40
N LYS A 44 11.76 11.54 -8.43
CA LYS A 44 11.52 11.01 -9.77
C LYS A 44 12.25 11.84 -10.81
N LYS A 45 12.56 11.22 -11.93
CA LYS A 45 13.17 11.93 -13.06
C LYS A 45 12.17 12.89 -13.68
N GLU A 46 12.58 14.12 -13.94
CA GLU A 46 11.73 15.13 -14.59
C GLU A 46 11.19 14.69 -15.96
N THR A 47 11.92 13.82 -16.64
CA THR A 47 11.56 13.28 -17.95
C THR A 47 10.59 12.10 -17.91
N ASP A 48 10.29 11.59 -16.74
CA ASP A 48 9.37 10.46 -16.61
C ASP A 48 7.92 10.91 -16.64
N ILE A 49 7.37 10.94 -17.83
CA ILE A 49 5.96 11.26 -18.06
C ILE A 49 5.01 10.14 -17.62
N THR A 50 5.53 8.91 -17.52
CA THR A 50 4.74 7.76 -17.08
C THR A 50 4.71 7.64 -15.55
N GLN A 51 5.64 8.30 -14.87
CA GLN A 51 5.77 8.33 -13.41
C GLN A 51 5.98 6.96 -12.77
N THR A 52 6.59 6.07 -13.51
CA THR A 52 6.86 4.70 -13.08
C THR A 52 8.21 4.53 -12.39
N ASP A 53 9.17 5.41 -12.68
CA ASP A 53 10.51 5.39 -12.12
C ASP A 53 10.68 6.41 -11.00
N GLY A 54 11.34 6.00 -9.93
CA GLY A 54 11.69 6.91 -8.85
C GLY A 54 11.69 6.25 -7.48
N ARG A 55 12.11 7.03 -6.50
CA ARG A 55 12.07 6.65 -5.09
C ARG A 55 10.95 7.41 -4.40
N PHE A 56 10.21 6.72 -3.56
CA PHE A 56 9.14 7.34 -2.82
C PHE A 56 9.00 6.73 -1.42
N THR A 57 8.48 7.54 -0.51
CA THR A 57 8.05 7.10 0.81
C THR A 57 6.60 7.51 1.00
N VAL A 58 5.75 6.54 1.23
CA VAL A 58 4.30 6.72 1.34
C VAL A 58 3.78 6.08 2.62
N TYR A 59 2.64 6.56 3.10
CA TYR A 59 1.97 5.99 4.26
C TYR A 59 0.47 5.97 4.08
N ARG A 60 -0.18 5.02 4.74
CA ARG A 60 -1.62 4.98 4.93
C ARG A 60 -1.94 4.41 6.30
N PHE A 61 -2.81 5.09 7.02
CA PHE A 61 -3.37 4.65 8.28
C PHE A 61 -4.86 4.34 8.12
N HIS A 62 -5.26 3.15 8.52
CA HIS A 62 -6.65 2.73 8.50
C HIS A 62 -7.36 3.10 9.82
N LEU A 63 -7.50 4.40 10.09
CA LEU A 63 -8.10 4.91 11.33
C LEU A 63 -9.63 4.92 11.26
N THR A 64 -10.17 5.37 10.13
CA THR A 64 -11.62 5.43 9.89
C THR A 64 -12.15 4.21 9.16
N ASP A 65 -11.28 3.44 8.52
CA ASP A 65 -11.58 2.22 7.79
C ASP A 65 -10.72 1.02 8.24
N PRO A 66 -10.74 0.64 9.51
CA PRO A 66 -9.85 -0.38 10.04
C PRO A 66 -10.04 -1.74 9.35
N ILE A 67 -8.91 -2.40 9.09
CA ILE A 67 -8.90 -3.78 8.60
C ILE A 67 -8.91 -4.70 9.81
N THR A 68 -10.06 -5.29 10.11
CA THR A 68 -10.25 -6.13 11.28
C THR A 68 -10.02 -7.61 10.96
N PHE A 69 -9.40 -8.33 11.87
CA PHE A 69 -9.15 -9.77 11.78
C PHE A 69 -9.19 -10.41 13.16
N GLU A 70 -9.51 -11.69 13.23
CA GLU A 70 -9.57 -12.45 14.49
C GLU A 70 -8.36 -13.35 14.68
N LYS A 71 -7.88 -13.99 13.62
CA LYS A 71 -6.82 -15.00 13.67
C LYS A 71 -5.56 -14.59 12.94
N SER A 72 -5.72 -14.08 11.72
CA SER A 72 -4.58 -13.76 10.87
C SER A 72 -4.91 -12.69 9.84
N LEU A 73 -3.89 -11.94 9.46
CA LEU A 73 -3.94 -10.97 8.38
C LEU A 73 -2.71 -11.13 7.50
N HIS A 74 -2.92 -11.33 6.22
CA HIS A 74 -1.86 -11.27 5.23
C HIS A 74 -2.12 -10.10 4.29
N ALA A 75 -1.19 -9.12 4.29
CA ALA A 75 -1.26 -7.96 3.41
C ALA A 75 -0.19 -8.08 2.33
N SER A 76 -0.55 -7.77 1.10
CA SER A 76 0.39 -7.71 -0.02
C SER A 76 0.14 -6.48 -0.89
N ILE A 77 1.20 -5.99 -1.51
CA ILE A 77 1.20 -4.84 -2.40
C ILE A 77 1.67 -5.30 -3.78
N GLU A 78 0.92 -4.95 -4.80
CA GLU A 78 1.28 -5.19 -6.20
C GLU A 78 2.29 -4.13 -6.68
N HIS A 79 3.29 -4.55 -7.44
CA HIS A 79 4.27 -3.66 -8.08
C HIS A 79 4.28 -3.90 -9.59
N GLY A 80 3.75 -2.93 -10.34
CA GLY A 80 3.42 -3.07 -11.75
C GLY A 80 2.18 -3.93 -11.97
N HIS A 81 1.74 -4.03 -13.21
CA HIS A 81 0.60 -4.87 -13.56
C HIS A 81 0.94 -6.35 -13.34
N ALA A 82 0.16 -7.03 -12.50
CA ALA A 82 0.38 -8.43 -12.15
C ALA A 82 1.80 -8.74 -11.61
N ASN A 83 2.41 -7.81 -10.89
CA ASN A 83 3.78 -7.92 -10.37
C ASN A 83 4.87 -8.08 -11.44
N ASP A 84 4.69 -7.46 -12.59
CA ASP A 84 5.60 -7.57 -13.72
C ASP A 84 6.81 -6.60 -13.67
N CYS A 85 6.86 -5.72 -12.67
CA CYS A 85 7.95 -4.78 -12.49
C CYS A 85 8.88 -5.20 -11.35
N GLU A 86 10.18 -5.21 -11.58
CA GLU A 86 11.16 -5.33 -10.51
C GLU A 86 11.21 -4.04 -9.71
N ALA A 87 11.08 -4.15 -8.39
CA ALA A 87 11.17 -3.00 -7.49
C ALA A 87 11.67 -3.42 -6.12
N TYR A 88 12.35 -2.50 -5.45
CA TYR A 88 12.80 -2.70 -4.09
C TYR A 88 11.84 -2.03 -3.11
N TYR A 89 11.14 -2.82 -2.34
CA TYR A 89 10.18 -2.38 -1.34
C TYR A 89 10.66 -2.64 0.08
N ARG A 90 10.41 -1.67 0.95
CA ARG A 90 10.48 -1.84 2.41
C ARG A 90 9.16 -1.39 3.00
N SER A 91 8.67 -2.08 4.00
CA SER A 91 7.43 -1.73 4.67
C SER A 91 7.54 -1.88 6.18
N VAL A 92 6.73 -1.07 6.87
CA VAL A 92 6.46 -1.21 8.30
C VAL A 92 4.95 -1.26 8.46
N ALA A 93 4.46 -2.24 9.18
CA ALA A 93 3.05 -2.36 9.52
C ALA A 93 2.85 -2.13 11.01
N TYR A 94 1.89 -1.27 11.34
CA TYR A 94 1.43 -1.05 12.72
C TYR A 94 0.06 -1.68 12.88
N TRP A 95 -0.13 -2.43 13.96
CA TRP A 95 -1.39 -3.09 14.23
C TRP A 95 -1.64 -3.23 15.74
N TYR A 96 -2.90 -3.38 16.10
CA TYR A 96 -3.32 -3.63 17.47
C TYR A 96 -3.77 -5.08 17.61
N GLY A 97 -3.39 -5.71 18.70
CA GLY A 97 -3.78 -7.07 18.98
C GLY A 97 -3.75 -7.38 20.46
N ARG A 98 -4.40 -8.45 20.86
CA ARG A 98 -4.29 -8.96 22.22
C ARG A 98 -3.06 -9.85 22.33
N LYS A 99 -2.29 -9.67 23.39
CA LYS A 99 -1.25 -10.61 23.73
C LYS A 99 -1.93 -11.91 24.17
N LEU A 100 -1.62 -12.99 23.50
CA LEU A 100 -2.00 -14.31 23.97
C LEU A 100 -1.18 -14.61 25.22
N SER A 101 -1.84 -14.83 26.29
CA SER A 101 -1.23 -15.20 27.56
C SER A 101 -0.90 -16.70 27.58
#